data_cd9976ad9755b21d5783cef3167a61f2
#
_entry.id   cd9976ad9755b21d5783cef3167a61f2
#
_cell.length_a   1.000
_cell.length_b   1.000
_cell.length_c   1.000
_cell.angle_alpha   90.00
_cell.angle_beta   90.00
_cell.angle_gamma   90.00
#
_symmetry.space_group_name_H-M   'P 1'
#
loop_
_entity.id
_entity.type
_entity.pdbx_description
1 polymer ?
#
loop_
_entity_poly.entity_id
_entity_poly.type
_entity_poly.pdbx_seq_one_letter_code
_entity_poly.pdbx_strand_id
1 'polypeptide(L)'
;VLTIGQLAAHVGVTIRAIRHYHQRGLLAEPTRDRSGYRRYGAQAVIDLIRIKTLVDAGVPLDRVRHLLDAEPTEFASAIADIDQRLQERINDLEQLRRQLPKLRAGDRLFLPAEVTELLDQMALARCQRTLHDPRTRRLDTTDGPHT
;
A
#
# COMPACT_ATOMS: atom_id res chain seq x y z
N VAL A 1 -1.39 34.93 -13.71
CA VAL A 1 -1.92 34.07 -14.80
C VAL A 1 -0.78 33.16 -15.27
N LEU A 2 -0.97 31.86 -15.22
CA LEU A 2 0.06 30.85 -15.47
C LEU A 2 -0.15 30.12 -16.80
N THR A 3 0.94 29.67 -17.41
CA THR A 3 0.89 28.66 -18.48
C THR A 3 0.64 27.27 -17.90
N ILE A 4 0.25 26.29 -18.74
CA ILE A 4 0.06 24.91 -18.27
C ILE A 4 1.33 24.32 -17.62
N GLY A 5 2.51 24.65 -18.17
CA GLY A 5 3.79 24.20 -17.60
C GLY A 5 4.08 24.81 -16.24
N GLN A 6 3.81 26.10 -16.06
CA GLN A 6 3.94 26.78 -14.78
C GLN A 6 2.94 26.26 -13.75
N LEU A 7 1.68 26.06 -14.15
CA LEU A 7 0.66 25.45 -13.30
C LEU A 7 1.08 24.05 -12.83
N ALA A 8 1.55 23.21 -13.76
CA ALA A 8 2.05 21.87 -13.46
C ALA A 8 3.20 21.89 -12.43
N ALA A 9 4.18 22.76 -12.63
CA ALA A 9 5.33 22.91 -11.74
C ALA A 9 4.92 23.41 -10.34
N HIS A 10 4.00 24.38 -10.26
CA HIS A 10 3.54 24.94 -8.97
C HIS A 10 2.80 23.92 -8.11
N VAL A 11 1.99 23.06 -8.73
CA VAL A 11 1.17 22.09 -8.01
C VAL A 11 1.87 20.74 -7.86
N GLY A 12 2.97 20.52 -8.59
CA GLY A 12 3.70 19.26 -8.53
C GLY A 12 2.97 18.11 -9.26
N VAL A 13 2.40 18.41 -10.43
CA VAL A 13 1.76 17.43 -11.32
C VAL A 13 2.37 17.49 -12.72
N THR A 14 2.12 16.49 -13.55
CA THR A 14 2.56 16.51 -14.95
C THR A 14 1.56 17.27 -15.83
N ILE A 15 2.05 17.87 -16.94
CA ILE A 15 1.18 18.47 -17.94
C ILE A 15 0.19 17.43 -18.49
N ARG A 16 0.60 16.16 -18.60
CA ARG A 16 -0.25 15.06 -19.04
C ARG A 16 -1.42 14.85 -18.07
N ALA A 17 -1.17 14.92 -16.76
CA ALA A 17 -2.22 14.82 -15.76
C ALA A 17 -3.23 15.96 -15.88
N ILE A 18 -2.79 17.20 -16.07
CA ILE A 18 -3.67 18.36 -16.29
C ILE A 18 -4.55 18.16 -17.51
N ARG A 19 -3.97 17.72 -18.64
CA ARG A 19 -4.74 17.43 -19.86
C ARG A 19 -5.76 16.31 -19.64
N HIS A 20 -5.40 15.30 -18.86
CA HIS A 20 -6.32 14.23 -18.49
C HIS A 20 -7.48 14.75 -17.64
N TYR A 21 -7.22 15.64 -16.69
CA TYR A 21 -8.26 16.27 -15.88
C TYR A 21 -9.20 17.17 -16.71
N HIS A 22 -8.68 17.87 -17.72
CA HIS A 22 -9.52 18.58 -18.70
C HIS A 22 -10.44 17.61 -19.45
N GLN A 23 -9.88 16.53 -20.01
CA GLN A 23 -10.65 15.52 -20.76
C GLN A 23 -11.75 14.86 -19.90
N ARG A 24 -11.47 14.67 -18.61
CA ARG A 24 -12.43 14.13 -17.64
C ARG A 24 -13.40 15.17 -17.12
N GLY A 25 -13.24 16.44 -17.48
CA GLY A 25 -14.06 17.55 -16.98
C GLY A 25 -13.93 17.83 -15.50
N LEU A 26 -12.79 17.44 -14.89
CA LEU A 26 -12.47 17.74 -13.49
C LEU A 26 -11.91 19.14 -13.33
N LEU A 27 -11.18 19.62 -14.31
CA LEU A 27 -10.60 20.95 -14.35
C LEU A 27 -11.11 21.68 -15.59
N ALA A 28 -11.61 22.90 -15.42
CA ALA A 28 -12.06 23.73 -16.52
C ALA A 28 -10.88 24.10 -17.42
N GLU A 29 -11.05 23.89 -18.71
CA GLU A 29 -10.04 24.25 -19.71
C GLU A 29 -10.24 25.71 -20.13
N PRO A 30 -9.28 26.62 -19.84
CA PRO A 30 -9.45 28.01 -20.21
C PRO A 30 -9.39 28.21 -21.72
N THR A 31 -10.06 29.24 -22.20
CA THR A 31 -9.96 29.66 -23.59
C THR A 31 -8.54 30.12 -23.92
N ARG A 32 -8.15 30.00 -25.19
CA ARG A 32 -6.86 30.50 -25.65
C ARG A 32 -6.89 32.04 -25.72
N ASP A 33 -5.79 32.65 -25.29
CA ASP A 33 -5.61 34.09 -25.48
C ASP A 33 -5.34 34.45 -26.95
N ARG A 34 -5.18 35.76 -27.23
CA ARG A 34 -4.86 36.26 -28.56
C ARG A 34 -3.54 35.71 -29.12
N SER A 35 -2.65 35.24 -28.25
CA SER A 35 -1.37 34.62 -28.60
C SER A 35 -1.48 33.10 -28.77
N GLY A 36 -2.69 32.53 -28.69
CA GLY A 36 -2.95 31.10 -28.83
C GLY A 36 -2.65 30.26 -27.58
N TYR A 37 -2.24 30.87 -26.48
CA TYR A 37 -1.91 30.19 -25.23
C TYR A 37 -3.09 30.15 -24.26
N ARG A 38 -3.23 29.02 -23.54
CA ARG A 38 -4.15 28.93 -22.43
C ARG A 38 -3.54 29.54 -21.17
N ARG A 39 -4.30 30.38 -20.48
CA ARG A 39 -3.87 31.07 -19.26
C ARG A 39 -4.73 30.64 -18.09
N TYR A 40 -4.07 30.18 -17.03
CA TYR A 40 -4.69 29.66 -15.83
C TYR A 40 -4.64 30.72 -14.70
N GLY A 41 -5.79 31.04 -14.12
CA GLY A 41 -5.90 31.96 -13.00
C GLY A 41 -5.77 31.24 -11.65
N ALA A 42 -5.93 32.01 -10.57
CA ALA A 42 -5.84 31.51 -9.19
C ALA A 42 -6.85 30.37 -8.90
N GLN A 43 -8.07 30.47 -9.46
CA GLN A 43 -9.08 29.42 -9.28
C GLN A 43 -8.62 28.08 -9.83
N ALA A 44 -7.99 28.06 -11.00
CA ALA A 44 -7.47 26.84 -11.59
C ALA A 44 -6.38 26.19 -10.72
N VAL A 45 -5.56 26.99 -10.02
CA VAL A 45 -4.56 26.49 -9.06
C VAL A 45 -5.26 25.81 -7.89
N ILE A 46 -6.27 26.46 -7.31
CA ILE A 46 -7.06 25.93 -6.18
C ILE A 46 -7.74 24.63 -6.56
N ASP A 47 -8.41 24.60 -7.71
CA ASP A 47 -9.13 23.41 -8.18
C ASP A 47 -8.17 22.26 -8.45
N LEU A 48 -7.02 22.55 -9.06
CA LEU A 48 -6.00 21.51 -9.31
C LEU A 48 -5.39 20.97 -8.02
N ILE A 49 -5.16 21.81 -7.01
CA ILE A 49 -4.69 21.35 -5.68
C ILE A 49 -5.73 20.42 -5.04
N ARG A 50 -7.02 20.77 -5.09
CA ARG A 50 -8.10 19.92 -4.58
C ARG A 50 -8.15 18.56 -5.28
N ILE A 51 -8.11 18.58 -6.62
CA ILE A 51 -8.08 17.35 -7.43
C ILE A 51 -6.89 16.48 -7.02
N LYS A 52 -5.69 17.07 -7.01
CA LYS A 52 -4.45 16.35 -6.67
C LYS A 52 -4.54 15.73 -5.27
N THR A 53 -4.98 16.48 -4.27
CA THR A 53 -5.08 16.00 -2.89
C THR A 53 -6.02 14.80 -2.78
N LEU A 54 -7.18 14.84 -3.44
CA LEU A 54 -8.13 13.73 -3.43
C LEU A 54 -7.58 12.50 -4.17
N VAL A 55 -6.92 12.71 -5.30
CA VAL A 55 -6.28 11.62 -6.08
C VAL A 55 -5.14 10.98 -5.29
N ASP A 56 -4.29 11.77 -4.66
CA ASP A 56 -3.18 11.29 -3.81
C ASP A 56 -3.70 10.52 -2.58
N ALA A 57 -4.88 10.90 -2.06
CA ALA A 57 -5.58 10.16 -1.01
C ALA A 57 -6.25 8.85 -1.49
N GLY A 58 -6.12 8.52 -2.79
CA GLY A 58 -6.65 7.29 -3.36
C GLY A 58 -8.12 7.35 -3.79
N VAL A 59 -8.71 8.56 -3.90
CA VAL A 59 -10.08 8.72 -4.37
C VAL A 59 -10.16 8.51 -5.88
N PRO A 60 -11.04 7.63 -6.38
CA PRO A 60 -11.24 7.44 -7.82
C PRO A 60 -11.70 8.73 -8.51
N LEU A 61 -11.25 8.97 -9.75
CA LEU A 61 -11.54 10.21 -10.49
C LEU A 61 -13.03 10.53 -10.63
N ASP A 62 -13.87 9.51 -10.82
CA ASP A 62 -15.31 9.71 -10.92
C ASP A 62 -15.91 10.21 -9.60
N ARG A 63 -15.39 9.73 -8.47
CA ARG A 63 -15.78 10.23 -7.15
C ARG A 63 -15.21 11.62 -6.87
N VAL A 64 -14.00 11.92 -7.34
CA VAL A 64 -13.42 13.29 -7.24
C VAL A 64 -14.35 14.30 -7.88
N ARG A 65 -14.85 14.02 -9.09
CA ARG A 65 -15.83 14.89 -9.77
C ARG A 65 -17.06 15.15 -8.89
N HIS A 66 -17.64 14.08 -8.35
CA HIS A 66 -18.84 14.18 -7.50
C HIS A 66 -18.58 15.04 -6.26
N LEU A 67 -17.42 14.89 -5.65
CA LEU A 67 -17.04 15.67 -4.47
C LEU A 67 -16.77 17.14 -4.78
N LEU A 68 -16.22 17.46 -5.95
CA LEU A 68 -15.99 18.87 -6.35
C LEU A 68 -17.30 19.62 -6.59
N ASP A 69 -18.34 18.91 -7.01
CA ASP A 69 -19.69 19.46 -7.28
C ASP A 69 -20.61 19.35 -6.05
N ALA A 70 -20.18 18.70 -4.97
CA ALA A 70 -20.99 18.44 -3.78
C ALA A 70 -21.19 19.70 -2.93
N GLU A 71 -22.29 19.71 -2.17
CA GLU A 71 -22.54 20.73 -1.15
C GLU A 71 -21.44 20.73 -0.06
N PRO A 72 -21.13 21.89 0.57
CA PRO A 72 -20.04 21.99 1.54
C PRO A 72 -20.12 20.98 2.70
N THR A 73 -21.32 20.64 3.15
CA THR A 73 -21.56 19.66 4.22
C THR A 73 -21.25 18.25 3.78
N GLU A 74 -21.65 17.88 2.56
CA GLU A 74 -21.37 16.58 1.97
C GLU A 74 -19.87 16.44 1.68
N PHE A 75 -19.24 17.48 1.15
CA PHE A 75 -17.80 17.53 0.96
C PHE A 75 -17.03 17.32 2.27
N ALA A 76 -17.41 18.03 3.33
CA ALA A 76 -16.77 17.93 4.65
C ALA A 76 -16.91 16.50 5.23
N SER A 77 -18.10 15.89 5.11
CA SER A 77 -18.33 14.50 5.54
C SER A 77 -17.44 13.51 4.78
N ALA A 78 -17.35 13.68 3.46
CA ALA A 78 -16.51 12.80 2.63
C ALA A 78 -15.01 12.94 2.96
N ILE A 79 -14.54 14.17 3.28
CA ILE A 79 -13.15 14.38 3.72
C ILE A 79 -12.90 13.69 5.06
N ALA A 80 -13.83 13.76 6.01
CA ALA A 80 -13.71 13.06 7.29
C ALA A 80 -13.63 11.53 7.11
N ASP A 81 -14.44 10.97 6.21
CA ASP A 81 -14.40 9.53 5.88
C ASP A 81 -13.08 9.11 5.23
N ILE A 82 -12.48 9.98 4.41
CA ILE A 82 -11.18 9.73 3.78
C ILE A 82 -10.09 9.76 4.85
N ASP A 83 -10.10 10.76 5.72
CA ASP A 83 -9.14 10.90 6.81
C ASP A 83 -9.17 9.68 7.74
N GLN A 84 -10.36 9.23 8.14
CA GLN A 84 -10.53 8.04 8.95
C GLN A 84 -9.92 6.79 8.29
N ARG A 85 -10.19 6.57 7.00
CA ARG A 85 -9.60 5.43 6.25
C ARG A 85 -8.08 5.51 6.16
N LEU A 86 -7.52 6.69 5.99
CA LEU A 86 -6.07 6.88 5.99
C LEU A 86 -5.49 6.60 7.37
N GLN A 87 -6.16 7.01 8.45
CA GLN A 87 -5.73 6.72 9.82
C GLN A 87 -5.76 5.21 10.12
N GLU A 88 -6.82 4.51 9.70
CA GLU A 88 -6.90 3.04 9.81
C GLU A 88 -5.74 2.38 9.05
N ARG A 89 -5.45 2.84 7.84
CA ARG A 89 -4.33 2.34 7.03
C ARG A 89 -2.97 2.58 7.69
N ILE A 90 -2.77 3.73 8.32
CA ILE A 90 -1.57 4.05 9.08
C ILE A 90 -1.42 3.07 10.25
N ASN A 91 -2.49 2.84 11.00
CA ASN A 91 -2.48 1.92 12.13
C ASN A 91 -2.13 0.48 11.71
N ASP A 92 -2.71 0.00 10.60
CA ASP A 92 -2.41 -1.32 10.03
C ASP A 92 -0.93 -1.44 9.63
N LEU A 93 -0.40 -0.42 8.93
CA LEU A 93 1.01 -0.40 8.52
C LEU A 93 1.96 -0.34 9.72
N GLU A 94 1.62 0.42 10.77
CA GLU A 94 2.39 0.46 12.00
C GLU A 94 2.39 -0.89 12.73
N GLN A 95 1.26 -1.58 12.72
CA GLN A 95 1.16 -2.92 13.28
C GLN A 95 2.03 -3.92 12.53
N LEU A 96 1.97 -3.92 11.19
CA LEU A 96 2.84 -4.75 10.35
C LEU A 96 4.32 -4.44 10.59
N ARG A 97 4.68 -3.15 10.67
CA ARG A 97 6.05 -2.70 10.93
C ARG A 97 6.57 -3.20 12.29
N ARG A 98 5.73 -3.27 13.31
CA ARG A 98 6.07 -3.83 14.63
C ARG A 98 6.30 -5.34 14.59
N GLN A 99 5.71 -6.05 13.64
CA GLN A 99 5.88 -7.50 13.48
C GLN A 99 7.19 -7.88 12.78
N LEU A 100 7.68 -7.06 11.85
CA LEU A 100 8.87 -7.36 11.05
C LEU A 100 10.15 -7.67 11.88
N PRO A 101 10.51 -6.93 12.96
CA PRO A 101 11.68 -7.25 13.75
C PRO A 101 11.61 -8.63 14.41
N LYS A 102 10.41 -9.08 14.76
CA LYS A 102 10.18 -10.38 15.39
C LYS A 102 10.44 -11.52 14.42
N LEU A 103 10.11 -11.36 13.13
CA LEU A 103 10.47 -12.33 12.09
C LEU A 103 11.99 -12.45 11.91
N ARG A 104 12.75 -11.35 12.05
CA ARG A 104 14.21 -11.35 12.02
C ARG A 104 14.83 -12.10 13.20
N ALA A 105 14.21 -12.03 14.37
CA ALA A 105 14.68 -12.69 15.58
C ALA A 105 14.41 -14.20 15.58
N GLY A 106 13.69 -14.74 14.58
CA GLY A 106 13.31 -16.15 14.53
C GLY A 106 12.33 -16.56 15.63
N ASP A 107 11.64 -15.60 16.23
CA ASP A 107 10.68 -15.86 17.30
C ASP A 107 9.50 -16.68 16.78
N ARG A 108 9.37 -17.91 17.26
CA ARG A 108 8.21 -18.78 17.04
C ARG A 108 6.89 -18.21 17.60
N LEU A 109 6.95 -17.11 18.36
CA LEU A 109 5.82 -16.43 18.99
C LEU A 109 4.77 -15.83 18.03
N PHE A 110 5.07 -15.87 16.71
CA PHE A 110 4.18 -15.33 15.67
C PHE A 110 3.28 -16.36 15.02
N LEU A 111 3.57 -17.63 15.21
CA LEU A 111 2.72 -18.66 14.67
C LEU A 111 1.48 -18.79 15.54
N PRO A 112 0.28 -18.86 14.96
CA PRO A 112 -0.90 -19.26 15.69
C PRO A 112 -0.60 -20.52 16.50
N ALA A 113 -1.14 -20.65 17.71
CA ALA A 113 -0.88 -21.78 18.60
C ALA A 113 -1.09 -23.12 17.87
N GLU A 114 -2.09 -23.21 17.02
CA GLU A 114 -2.42 -24.37 16.17
C GLU A 114 -1.28 -24.76 15.21
N VAL A 115 -0.61 -23.75 14.62
CA VAL A 115 0.53 -23.97 13.70
C VAL A 115 1.78 -24.39 14.48
N THR A 116 1.98 -23.83 15.66
CA THR A 116 3.11 -24.20 16.55
C THR A 116 2.96 -25.64 16.98
N GLU A 117 1.77 -26.07 17.40
CA GLU A 117 1.47 -27.45 17.77
C GLU A 117 1.65 -28.42 16.61
N LEU A 118 1.21 -28.03 15.41
CA LEU A 118 1.40 -28.83 14.20
C LEU A 118 2.89 -29.02 13.86
N LEU A 119 3.70 -27.95 14.00
CA LEU A 119 5.15 -28.04 13.76
C LEU A 119 5.85 -28.93 14.78
N ASP A 120 5.44 -28.87 16.06
CA ASP A 120 5.99 -29.73 17.11
C ASP A 120 5.61 -31.19 16.88
N GLN A 121 4.38 -31.48 16.45
CA GLN A 121 3.95 -32.83 16.07
C GLN A 121 4.75 -33.36 14.88
N MET A 122 5.01 -32.52 13.86
CA MET A 122 5.83 -32.91 12.70
C MET A 122 7.29 -33.15 13.08
N ALA A 123 7.85 -32.40 14.02
CA ALA A 123 9.21 -32.60 14.54
C ALA A 123 9.32 -33.91 15.33
N LEU A 124 8.35 -34.21 16.18
CA LEU A 124 8.29 -35.49 16.91
C LEU A 124 8.14 -36.68 15.99
N ALA A 125 7.28 -36.59 14.95
CA ALA A 125 7.13 -37.67 13.97
C ALA A 125 8.40 -37.88 13.12
N ARG A 126 9.22 -36.86 12.94
CA ARG A 126 10.53 -37.00 12.26
C ARG A 126 11.55 -37.67 13.16
N CYS A 127 11.60 -37.35 14.45
CA CYS A 127 12.45 -38.01 15.45
C CYS A 127 12.12 -39.52 15.59
N GLN A 128 10.84 -39.87 15.62
CA GLN A 128 10.40 -41.28 15.73
C GLN A 128 10.79 -42.10 14.48
N ARG A 129 10.79 -41.52 13.29
CA ARG A 129 11.22 -42.19 12.04
C ARG A 129 12.71 -42.44 12.02
N THR A 130 13.54 -41.55 12.57
CA THR A 130 14.98 -41.75 12.65
C THR A 130 15.38 -42.81 13.66
N LEU A 131 14.60 -43.03 14.71
CA LEU A 131 14.83 -44.09 15.73
C LEU A 131 14.37 -45.48 15.26
N HIS A 132 13.53 -45.55 14.20
CA HIS A 132 12.98 -46.81 13.69
C HIS A 132 13.58 -47.23 12.33
N ASP A 133 14.67 -46.59 11.88
CA ASP A 133 15.39 -47.02 10.65
C ASP A 133 16.24 -48.24 10.98
N PRO A 134 15.89 -49.44 10.45
CA PRO A 134 16.64 -50.68 10.69
C PRO A 134 18.05 -50.68 10.12
N ARG A 135 18.45 -49.65 9.39
CA ARG A 135 19.78 -49.50 8.79
C ARG A 135 20.85 -49.01 9.77
N THR A 136 20.48 -48.48 10.93
CA THR A 136 21.42 -48.07 11.97
C THR A 136 21.82 -49.20 12.94
N ARG A 137 21.24 -50.39 12.78
CA ARG A 137 21.51 -51.57 13.67
C ARG A 137 22.60 -52.49 13.15
N ARG A 138 23.37 -52.10 12.14
CA ARG A 138 24.37 -53.02 11.54
C ARG A 138 25.83 -52.51 11.65
N LEU A 139 26.25 -52.02 12.78
CA LEU A 139 27.66 -51.69 13.05
C LEU A 139 28.12 -52.05 14.46
N ASP A 140 27.61 -53.16 15.01
CA ASP A 140 28.22 -53.69 16.23
C ASP A 140 28.07 -55.22 16.25
N THR A 141 28.84 -55.90 15.45
CA THR A 141 29.24 -57.29 15.68
C THR A 141 30.36 -57.66 14.71
N THR A 142 31.57 -57.35 15.04
CA THR A 142 32.71 -58.19 14.71
C THR A 142 33.79 -57.92 15.75
N ASP A 143 33.62 -58.56 16.84
CA ASP A 143 34.73 -58.91 17.70
C ASP A 143 34.86 -60.40 17.62
N GLY A 144 36.05 -60.87 17.31
CA GLY A 144 36.46 -62.24 17.40
C GLY A 144 37.95 -62.30 17.69
N PRO A 145 38.33 -62.74 18.87
CA PRO A 145 39.73 -62.85 19.18
C PRO A 145 40.28 -64.27 18.70
N HIS A 146 41.44 -64.28 18.12
CA HIS A 146 42.24 -65.44 18.13
C HIS A 146 43.76 -65.17 18.23
N THR A 147 44.29 -65.59 19.38
CA THR A 147 45.63 -66.10 19.73
C THR A 147 46.82 -65.28 19.26
#